data_c05b59cf58d9bc7a2081c32a443bb349
#
_entry.id   c05b59cf58d9bc7a2081c32a443bb349
#
_cell.length_a   1.000
_cell.length_b   1.000
_cell.length_c   1.000
_cell.angle_alpha   90.00
_cell.angle_beta   90.00
_cell.angle_gamma   90.00
#
_symmetry.space_group_name_H-M   'P 1'
#
loop_
_entity.id
_entity.type
_entity.pdbx_description
1 polymer ?
#
loop_
_entity_poly.entity_id
_entity_poly.type
_entity_poly.pdbx_seq_one_letter_code
_entity_poly.pdbx_strand_id
1 'polypeptide(L)'
;MSSGAFVKGPDTAWDEMAPGVRRQILGHGPDLMMVRVEFERGATAALHHHPHRQVAYVVSGEFEVTVDDEHTVLGPGDCFFIEADRVHGVRARESGTVIDAFTPAREDFLAAKPRG
;
A
#
# COMPACT_ATOMS: atom_id res chain seq x y z
N MET A 1 4.97 -12.05 14.38
CA MET A 1 5.58 -10.74 14.68
C MET A 1 4.52 -9.68 14.73
N SER A 2 4.68 -8.74 15.61
CA SER A 2 3.70 -7.67 15.79
C SER A 2 4.40 -6.36 16.10
N SER A 3 3.79 -5.26 15.72
CA SER A 3 4.19 -3.94 16.22
C SER A 3 3.74 -3.82 17.68
N GLY A 4 4.12 -2.74 18.35
CA GLY A 4 3.50 -2.38 19.61
C GLY A 4 2.04 -1.95 19.39
N ALA A 5 1.33 -1.72 20.49
CA ALA A 5 -0.05 -1.26 20.42
C ALA A 5 -0.17 0.11 19.75
N PHE A 6 0.85 0.95 19.89
CA PHE A 6 0.86 2.29 19.32
C PHE A 6 2.04 2.42 18.37
N VAL A 7 1.79 2.99 17.20
CA VAL A 7 2.83 3.26 16.19
C VAL A 7 2.69 4.72 15.80
N LYS A 8 3.77 5.47 15.98
CA LYS A 8 3.78 6.90 15.65
C LYS A 8 4.37 7.08 14.24
N GLY A 9 3.59 7.62 13.32
CA GLY A 9 4.01 7.83 11.95
C GLY A 9 5.32 8.61 11.82
N PRO A 10 5.49 9.76 12.53
CA PRO A 10 6.73 10.52 12.43
C PRO A 10 7.99 9.76 12.86
N ASP A 11 7.82 8.75 13.70
CA ASP A 11 8.96 7.95 14.20
C ASP A 11 9.15 6.66 13.40
N THR A 12 8.35 6.44 12.38
CA THR A 12 8.39 5.20 11.59
C THR A 12 9.18 5.41 10.31
N ALA A 13 10.11 4.52 10.04
CA ALA A 13 10.96 4.62 8.87
C ALA A 13 10.16 4.47 7.58
N TRP A 14 10.64 5.15 6.55
CA TRP A 14 10.14 4.99 5.19
C TRP A 14 11.05 4.04 4.42
N ASP A 15 10.44 3.15 3.64
CA ASP A 15 11.15 2.26 2.72
C ASP A 15 10.77 2.66 1.30
N GLU A 16 11.77 2.84 0.44
CA GLU A 16 11.49 3.09 -0.98
C GLU A 16 11.14 1.77 -1.66
N MET A 17 9.99 1.74 -2.35
CA MET A 17 9.50 0.54 -3.01
C MET A 17 9.84 0.52 -4.50
N ALA A 18 9.80 1.69 -5.11
CA ALA A 18 10.03 1.91 -6.53
C ALA A 18 10.31 3.40 -6.70
N PRO A 19 10.78 3.85 -7.86
CA PRO A 19 10.97 5.28 -8.08
C PRO A 19 9.68 6.05 -7.82
N GLY A 20 9.74 6.99 -6.87
CA GLY A 20 8.61 7.82 -6.50
C GLY A 20 7.56 7.15 -5.63
N VAL A 21 7.80 5.95 -5.12
CA VAL A 21 6.87 5.24 -4.26
C VAL A 21 7.58 4.82 -2.99
N ARG A 22 7.08 5.25 -1.84
CA ARG A 22 7.64 4.86 -0.54
C ARG A 22 6.53 4.45 0.41
N ARG A 23 6.87 3.65 1.42
CA ARG A 23 5.91 3.14 2.37
C ARG A 23 6.42 3.21 3.79
N GLN A 24 5.47 3.28 4.73
CA GLN A 24 5.70 3.03 6.14
C GLN A 24 4.86 1.83 6.54
N ILE A 25 5.48 0.86 7.22
CA ILE A 25 4.73 -0.24 7.83
C ILE A 25 4.28 0.27 9.19
N LEU A 26 2.98 0.36 9.36
CA LEU A 26 2.37 0.89 10.59
C LEU A 26 1.97 -0.25 11.51
N GLY A 27 0.82 -0.15 12.17
CA GLY A 27 0.37 -1.18 13.09
C GLY A 27 0.17 -2.52 12.41
N HIS A 28 0.64 -3.60 13.02
CA HIS A 28 0.48 -4.93 12.46
C HIS A 28 0.60 -6.03 13.51
N GLY A 29 0.02 -7.15 13.20
CA GLY A 29 0.14 -8.42 13.89
C GLY A 29 0.13 -9.52 12.83
N PRO A 30 0.02 -10.80 13.23
CA PRO A 30 0.10 -11.90 12.25
C PRO A 30 -0.99 -11.86 11.18
N ASP A 31 -2.18 -11.39 11.53
CA ASP A 31 -3.36 -11.48 10.66
C ASP A 31 -3.73 -10.15 10.02
N LEU A 32 -3.03 -9.07 10.34
CA LEU A 32 -3.45 -7.75 9.90
C LEU A 32 -2.25 -6.81 9.86
N MET A 33 -2.19 -5.98 8.84
CA MET A 33 -1.12 -4.98 8.72
C MET A 33 -1.67 -3.75 8.04
N MET A 34 -1.31 -2.58 8.57
CA MET A 34 -1.60 -1.30 7.94
C MET A 34 -0.32 -0.70 7.38
N VAL A 35 -0.39 -0.19 6.17
CA VAL A 35 0.75 0.41 5.46
C VAL A 35 0.33 1.73 4.86
N ARG A 36 1.15 2.77 5.06
CA ARG A 36 0.96 4.04 4.37
C ARG A 36 1.88 4.06 3.17
N VAL A 37 1.34 4.39 2.00
CA VAL A 37 2.12 4.47 0.77
C VAL A 37 1.98 5.87 0.19
N GLU A 38 3.11 6.50 -0.12
CA GLU A 38 3.13 7.80 -0.78
C GLU A 38 3.65 7.65 -2.19
N PHE A 39 2.97 8.31 -3.13
CA PHE A 39 3.32 8.30 -4.54
C PHE A 39 3.63 9.72 -4.99
N GLU A 40 4.71 9.87 -5.73
CA GLU A 40 4.93 11.08 -6.52
C GLU A 40 4.08 11.00 -7.78
N ARG A 41 3.76 12.15 -8.35
CA ARG A 41 3.01 12.22 -9.60
C ARG A 41 3.70 11.38 -10.67
N GLY A 42 2.94 10.55 -11.36
CA GLY A 42 3.45 9.67 -12.41
C GLY A 42 4.06 8.38 -11.93
N ALA A 43 4.26 8.22 -10.63
CA ALA A 43 4.83 6.98 -10.09
C ALA A 43 3.85 5.83 -10.21
N THR A 44 4.38 4.63 -10.35
CA THR A 44 3.60 3.43 -10.62
C THR A 44 3.99 2.29 -9.68
N ALA A 45 2.98 1.66 -9.09
CA ALA A 45 3.11 0.33 -8.52
C ALA A 45 2.66 -0.64 -9.61
N ALA A 46 3.61 -1.37 -10.19
CA ALA A 46 3.36 -2.21 -11.37
C ALA A 46 2.35 -3.32 -11.06
N LEU A 47 1.75 -3.86 -12.11
CA LEU A 47 0.83 -4.98 -11.99
C LEU A 47 1.52 -6.13 -11.29
N HIS A 48 0.86 -6.67 -10.28
CA HIS A 48 1.37 -7.78 -9.47
C HIS A 48 0.20 -8.47 -8.78
N HIS A 49 0.48 -9.57 -8.10
CA HIS A 49 -0.51 -10.24 -7.28
C HIS A 49 0.16 -10.80 -6.03
N HIS A 50 -0.63 -11.10 -5.02
CA HIS A 50 -0.15 -11.67 -3.76
C HIS A 50 -1.31 -12.42 -3.09
N PRO A 51 -1.02 -13.37 -2.20
CA PRO A 51 -2.08 -14.16 -1.56
C PRO A 51 -2.88 -13.41 -0.50
N HIS A 52 -2.48 -12.20 -0.19
CA HIS A 52 -3.13 -11.37 0.84
C HIS A 52 -4.36 -10.67 0.26
N ARG A 53 -5.39 -10.52 1.07
CA ARG A 53 -6.47 -9.59 0.75
C ARG A 53 -6.03 -8.20 1.13
N GLN A 54 -6.53 -7.22 0.42
CA GLN A 54 -6.13 -5.83 0.61
C GLN A 54 -7.32 -4.91 0.44
N VAL A 55 -7.44 -3.95 1.35
CA VAL A 55 -8.31 -2.79 1.15
C VAL A 55 -7.41 -1.57 1.15
N ALA A 56 -7.62 -0.67 0.19
CA ALA A 56 -6.83 0.54 0.05
C ALA A 56 -7.73 1.76 0.08
N TYR A 57 -7.38 2.74 0.89
CA TYR A 57 -8.13 3.98 1.04
C TYR A 57 -7.29 5.14 0.52
N VAL A 58 -7.87 5.92 -0.39
CA VAL A 58 -7.17 7.09 -0.94
C VAL A 58 -7.36 8.27 0.00
N VAL A 59 -6.26 8.72 0.59
CA VAL A 59 -6.27 9.87 1.50
C VAL A 59 -6.16 11.17 0.70
N SER A 60 -5.28 11.20 -0.29
CA SER A 60 -5.05 12.37 -1.12
C SER A 60 -4.53 11.93 -2.49
N GLY A 61 -4.58 12.83 -3.45
CA GLY A 61 -4.10 12.56 -4.79
C GLY A 61 -5.18 11.97 -5.69
N GLU A 62 -4.73 11.46 -6.84
CA GLU A 62 -5.61 10.85 -7.83
C GLU A 62 -4.88 9.67 -8.44
N PHE A 63 -5.55 8.52 -8.53
CA PHE A 63 -4.91 7.28 -8.92
C PHE A 63 -5.71 6.55 -9.98
N GLU A 64 -5.00 6.05 -11.00
CA GLU A 64 -5.55 5.06 -11.93
C GLU A 64 -5.33 3.69 -11.29
N VAL A 65 -6.42 2.96 -11.08
CA VAL A 65 -6.37 1.67 -10.40
C VAL A 65 -6.87 0.59 -11.34
N THR A 66 -6.10 -0.48 -11.45
CA THR A 66 -6.46 -1.66 -12.24
C THR A 66 -6.56 -2.85 -11.30
N VAL A 67 -7.68 -3.55 -11.35
CA VAL A 67 -7.89 -4.82 -10.64
C VAL A 67 -8.45 -5.80 -11.65
N ASP A 68 -7.68 -6.83 -11.97
CA ASP A 68 -7.97 -7.77 -13.07
C ASP A 68 -8.21 -6.99 -14.38
N ASP A 69 -9.41 -7.08 -14.94
CA ASP A 69 -9.77 -6.37 -16.17
C ASP A 69 -10.58 -5.09 -15.92
N GLU A 70 -10.77 -4.71 -14.65
CA GLU A 70 -11.44 -3.47 -14.31
C GLU A 70 -10.44 -2.35 -14.12
N HIS A 71 -10.81 -1.16 -14.56
CA HIS A 71 -9.93 -0.01 -14.49
C HIS A 71 -10.77 1.23 -14.21
N THR A 72 -10.31 2.04 -13.24
CA THR A 72 -10.98 3.28 -12.90
C THR A 72 -10.02 4.30 -12.30
N VAL A 73 -10.48 5.53 -12.15
CA VAL A 73 -9.74 6.59 -11.50
C VAL A 73 -10.40 6.89 -10.17
N LEU A 74 -9.60 6.89 -9.10
CA LEU A 74 -10.07 7.14 -7.75
C LEU A 74 -9.40 8.39 -7.18
N GLY A 75 -10.13 9.09 -6.32
CA GLY A 75 -9.66 10.27 -5.62
C GLY A 75 -9.89 10.18 -4.12
N PRO A 76 -9.62 11.27 -3.38
CA PRO A 76 -9.72 11.25 -1.92
C PRO A 76 -11.08 10.77 -1.43
N GLY A 77 -11.06 9.86 -0.46
CA GLY A 77 -12.27 9.28 0.10
C GLY A 77 -12.72 7.98 -0.56
N ASP A 78 -12.16 7.67 -1.72
CA ASP A 78 -12.48 6.42 -2.41
C ASP A 78 -11.62 5.28 -1.90
N CYS A 79 -12.08 4.06 -2.10
CA CYS A 79 -11.29 2.88 -1.75
C CYS A 79 -11.45 1.79 -2.80
N PHE A 80 -10.55 0.82 -2.78
CA PHE A 80 -10.67 -0.37 -3.62
C PHE A 80 -10.30 -1.60 -2.81
N PHE A 81 -10.94 -2.71 -3.17
CA PHE A 81 -10.77 -3.99 -2.50
C PHE A 81 -10.19 -5.00 -3.49
N ILE A 82 -9.20 -5.76 -3.03
CA ILE A 82 -8.51 -6.75 -3.84
C ILE A 82 -8.56 -8.08 -3.13
N GLU A 83 -9.22 -9.08 -3.74
CA GLU A 83 -9.19 -10.44 -3.25
C GLU A 83 -7.82 -11.06 -3.45
N ALA A 84 -7.56 -12.15 -2.74
CA ALA A 84 -6.30 -12.88 -2.85
C ALA A 84 -5.97 -13.24 -4.29
N ASP A 85 -4.72 -13.03 -4.66
CA ASP A 85 -4.13 -13.40 -5.95
C ASP A 85 -4.71 -12.70 -7.19
N ARG A 86 -5.50 -11.66 -7.01
CA ARG A 86 -5.96 -10.86 -8.13
C ARG A 86 -4.85 -9.92 -8.59
N VAL A 87 -4.67 -9.84 -9.91
CA VAL A 87 -3.66 -8.96 -10.50
C VAL A 87 -4.14 -7.52 -10.36
N HIS A 88 -3.28 -6.65 -9.84
CA HIS A 88 -3.63 -5.25 -9.63
C HIS A 88 -2.42 -4.35 -9.73
N GLY A 89 -2.68 -3.08 -10.00
CA GLY A 89 -1.64 -2.06 -10.07
C GLY A 89 -2.25 -0.68 -9.94
N VAL A 90 -1.39 0.28 -9.64
CA VAL A 90 -1.79 1.66 -9.37
C VAL A 90 -0.80 2.60 -10.04
N ARG A 91 -1.31 3.66 -10.66
CA ARG A 91 -0.48 4.74 -11.17
C ARG A 91 -1.01 6.07 -10.63
N ALA A 92 -0.14 6.87 -10.06
CA ALA A 92 -0.52 8.16 -9.52
C ALA A 92 -0.63 9.19 -10.66
N ARG A 93 -1.82 9.74 -10.86
CA ARG A 93 -2.03 10.87 -11.76
C ARG A 93 -1.62 12.18 -11.10
N GLU A 94 -1.83 12.25 -9.78
CA GLU A 94 -1.36 13.33 -8.93
C GLU A 94 -0.68 12.71 -7.72
N SER A 95 0.30 13.39 -7.15
CA SER A 95 0.96 12.90 -5.95
C SER A 95 -0.06 12.72 -4.84
N GLY A 96 0.11 11.71 -4.02
CA GLY A 96 -0.84 11.46 -2.95
C GLY A 96 -0.49 10.28 -2.09
N THR A 97 -1.39 9.99 -1.17
CA THR A 97 -1.22 8.98 -0.13
C THR A 97 -2.36 7.98 -0.16
N VAL A 98 -1.99 6.71 -0.05
CA VAL A 98 -2.93 5.60 0.06
C VAL A 98 -2.62 4.87 1.37
N ILE A 99 -3.66 4.45 2.09
CA ILE A 99 -3.52 3.60 3.26
C ILE A 99 -4.01 2.21 2.87
N ASP A 100 -3.14 1.22 3.01
CA ASP A 100 -3.46 -0.18 2.73
C ASP A 100 -3.66 -0.94 4.02
N ALA A 101 -4.64 -1.83 4.05
CA ALA A 101 -4.81 -2.82 5.09
C ALA A 101 -4.75 -4.20 4.45
N PHE A 102 -3.88 -5.05 4.98
CA PHE A 102 -3.66 -6.40 4.48
C PHE A 102 -4.06 -7.45 5.50
N THR A 103 -4.61 -8.55 5.04
CA THR A 103 -4.82 -9.74 5.85
C THR A 103 -4.49 -11.00 5.04
N PRO A 104 -3.60 -11.89 5.52
CA PRO A 104 -2.76 -11.70 6.70
C PRO A 104 -1.72 -10.59 6.51
N ALA A 105 -0.86 -10.40 7.50
CA ALA A 105 0.20 -9.41 7.38
C ALA A 105 1.15 -9.76 6.23
N ARG A 106 1.73 -8.73 5.61
CA ARG A 106 2.72 -8.87 4.55
C ARG A 106 4.07 -9.24 5.18
N GLU A 107 4.26 -10.52 5.42
CA GLU A 107 5.53 -11.02 5.97
C GLU A 107 6.69 -10.71 5.04
N ASP A 108 6.45 -10.72 3.75
CA ASP A 108 7.44 -10.35 2.74
C ASP A 108 7.92 -8.90 2.92
N PHE A 109 7.04 -7.98 3.33
CA PHE A 109 7.46 -6.60 3.60
C PHE A 109 8.43 -6.54 4.78
N LEU A 110 8.14 -7.29 5.83
CA LEU A 110 8.98 -7.33 7.02
C LEU A 110 10.33 -7.99 6.72
N ALA A 111 10.33 -9.07 5.95
CA ALA A 111 11.54 -9.77 5.58
C ALA A 111 12.42 -8.97 4.61
N ALA A 112 11.80 -8.17 3.73
CA ALA A 112 12.51 -7.38 2.73
C ALA A 112 12.99 -6.03 3.25
N LYS A 113 12.75 -5.73 4.53
CA LYS A 113 13.10 -4.45 5.10
C LYS A 113 14.59 -4.17 4.95
N PRO A 114 14.98 -2.93 4.62
CA PRO A 114 16.39 -2.57 4.48
C PRO A 114 17.20 -2.88 5.73
N ARG A 115 18.46 -3.17 5.55
CA ARG A 115 19.41 -3.44 6.64
C ARG A 115 19.89 -2.15 7.20
N GLY A 116 19.51 -1.32 7.35
CA GLY A 116 19.97 -0.20 8.02
C GLY A 116 20.56 0.87 7.67
#